data_073adb4752dcd684599d4a4d92a831ea
#
_entry.id   073adb4752dcd684599d4a4d92a831ea
#
_cell.length_a   1.000
_cell.length_b   1.000
_cell.length_c   1.000
_cell.angle_alpha   90.00
_cell.angle_beta   90.00
_cell.angle_gamma   90.00
#
_symmetry.space_group_name_H-M   'P 1'
#
loop_
_entity.id
_entity.type
_entity.pdbx_description
1 polymer ?
#
loop_
_entity_poly.entity_id
_entity_poly.type
_entity_poly.pdbx_seq_one_letter_code
_entity_poly.pdbx_strand_id
1 'polypeptide(L)'
;MFKDSDIAHKLAHDPMFDGWSRKRGLKKEITEAYAALRAVRGTLEDADGGGDGGENLIFVELCSGRGFVSIVLASEFPKSRVFMIDNDTKMNVDHVKAFDERVTFHALDVHDAATEAFIRDLASKDRTKTVVIVGIHLCGILSHRAIELYERISEVSALVVSPCCLPQRRRHDVFGVWCTTIARSVKHTTPYNVWCTQLLFRIPRTHRRNMLVDHDMLCAQNTLLIASKGALDRASLDCSNQTFVVPGRTCATWRTSAKSS
;
A
#
# COMPACT_ATOMS: atom_id res chain seq x y z
N MET A 1 -5.65 -20.38 -1.93
CA MET A 1 -5.54 -19.07 -2.59
C MET A 1 -4.21 -18.92 -3.36
N PHE A 2 -3.00 -18.88 -2.75
CA PHE A 2 -1.76 -18.74 -3.55
C PHE A 2 -1.47 -19.97 -4.42
N LYS A 3 -1.54 -21.19 -3.88
CA LYS A 3 -1.17 -22.43 -4.59
C LYS A 3 -1.96 -22.67 -5.89
N ASP A 4 -3.18 -22.17 -5.95
CA ASP A 4 -4.10 -22.36 -7.06
C ASP A 4 -4.20 -21.11 -7.95
N SER A 5 -3.32 -20.13 -7.73
CA SER A 5 -3.30 -18.88 -8.49
C SER A 5 -2.47 -18.97 -9.76
N ASP A 6 -2.80 -18.14 -10.76
CA ASP A 6 -2.01 -18.01 -11.99
C ASP A 6 -0.54 -17.68 -11.70
N ILE A 7 -0.28 -16.84 -10.71
CA ILE A 7 1.09 -16.48 -10.33
C ILE A 7 1.87 -17.67 -9.74
N ALA A 8 1.21 -18.57 -9.00
CA ALA A 8 1.87 -19.77 -8.50
C ALA A 8 2.27 -20.70 -9.65
N HIS A 9 1.40 -20.82 -10.66
CA HIS A 9 1.70 -21.60 -11.87
C HIS A 9 2.86 -20.96 -12.66
N LYS A 10 2.86 -19.65 -12.86
CA LYS A 10 3.96 -18.94 -13.55
C LYS A 10 5.29 -19.11 -12.80
N LEU A 11 5.31 -18.95 -11.48
CA LEU A 11 6.51 -19.15 -10.66
C LEU A 11 7.08 -20.58 -10.75
N ALA A 12 6.24 -21.57 -11.02
CA ALA A 12 6.64 -22.96 -11.10
C ALA A 12 7.09 -23.40 -12.50
N HIS A 13 6.53 -22.81 -13.55
CA HIS A 13 6.63 -23.36 -14.91
C HIS A 13 7.09 -22.36 -15.97
N ASP A 14 6.98 -21.06 -15.74
CA ASP A 14 7.40 -20.06 -16.73
C ASP A 14 8.90 -19.76 -16.60
N PRO A 15 9.70 -19.94 -17.66
CA PRO A 15 11.14 -19.68 -17.65
C PRO A 15 11.51 -18.24 -17.24
N MET A 16 10.62 -17.26 -17.46
CA MET A 16 10.83 -15.88 -17.03
C MET A 16 10.96 -15.73 -15.50
N PHE A 17 10.45 -16.72 -14.76
CA PHE A 17 10.55 -16.79 -13.31
C PHE A 17 11.60 -17.78 -12.80
N ASP A 18 12.52 -18.20 -13.66
CA ASP A 18 13.56 -19.13 -13.21
C ASP A 18 14.36 -18.58 -12.02
N GLY A 19 14.55 -19.44 -11.03
CA GLY A 19 15.20 -19.08 -9.77
C GLY A 19 14.32 -18.34 -8.74
N TRP A 20 13.09 -17.89 -9.07
CA TRP A 20 12.20 -17.26 -8.10
C TRP A 20 11.76 -18.23 -6.99
N SER A 21 11.46 -19.49 -7.33
CA SER A 21 11.06 -20.49 -6.35
C SER A 21 12.15 -20.80 -5.31
N ARG A 22 13.43 -20.53 -5.66
CA ARG A 22 14.59 -20.68 -4.76
C ARG A 22 14.95 -19.41 -4.02
N LYS A 23 14.24 -18.30 -4.25
CA LYS A 23 14.53 -17.01 -3.63
C LYS A 23 14.36 -17.09 -2.12
N ARG A 24 15.39 -16.73 -1.38
CA ARG A 24 15.31 -16.59 0.08
C ARG A 24 14.28 -15.50 0.42
N GLY A 25 13.32 -15.83 1.27
CA GLY A 25 12.27 -14.89 1.67
C GLY A 25 11.02 -14.88 0.78
N LEU A 26 10.92 -15.71 -0.26
CA LEU A 26 9.74 -15.77 -1.14
C LEU A 26 8.42 -15.93 -0.37
N LYS A 27 8.39 -16.76 0.67
CA LYS A 27 7.16 -16.91 1.51
C LYS A 27 6.71 -15.59 2.12
N LYS A 28 7.67 -14.78 2.59
CA LYS A 28 7.39 -13.46 3.14
C LYS A 28 6.83 -12.55 2.05
N GLU A 29 7.47 -12.46 0.89
CA GLU A 29 7.01 -11.64 -0.24
C GLU A 29 5.61 -12.04 -0.72
N ILE A 30 5.30 -13.35 -0.75
CA ILE A 30 3.96 -13.85 -1.05
C ILE A 30 2.93 -13.29 -0.07
N THR A 31 3.17 -13.42 1.23
CA THR A 31 2.20 -12.96 2.24
C THR A 31 2.01 -11.44 2.20
N GLU A 32 3.05 -10.70 1.93
CA GLU A 32 3.02 -9.24 1.79
C GLU A 32 2.25 -8.79 0.54
N ALA A 33 2.49 -9.42 -0.60
CA ALA A 33 1.76 -9.12 -1.83
C ALA A 33 0.27 -9.45 -1.72
N TYR A 34 -0.08 -10.56 -1.08
CA TYR A 34 -1.49 -10.91 -0.86
C TYR A 34 -2.17 -10.03 0.20
N ALA A 35 -1.43 -9.50 1.18
CA ALA A 35 -1.95 -8.48 2.08
C ALA A 35 -2.25 -7.18 1.32
N ALA A 36 -1.33 -6.74 0.44
CA ALA A 36 -1.56 -5.60 -0.45
C ALA A 36 -2.77 -5.82 -1.36
N LEU A 37 -2.89 -7.00 -1.98
CA LEU A 37 -4.04 -7.37 -2.82
C LEU A 37 -5.36 -7.30 -2.05
N ARG A 38 -5.43 -7.86 -0.82
CA ARG A 38 -6.64 -7.77 0.02
C ARG A 38 -7.01 -6.32 0.31
N ALA A 39 -6.02 -5.49 0.67
CA ALA A 39 -6.25 -4.08 0.93
C ALA A 39 -6.73 -3.31 -0.31
N VAL A 40 -6.14 -3.59 -1.48
CA VAL A 40 -6.58 -3.02 -2.76
C VAL A 40 -8.01 -3.43 -3.07
N ARG A 41 -8.36 -4.71 -2.97
CA ARG A 41 -9.73 -5.20 -3.20
C ARG A 41 -10.74 -4.51 -2.31
N GLY A 42 -10.50 -4.46 -0.99
CA GLY A 42 -11.40 -3.76 -0.07
C GLY A 42 -11.57 -2.27 -0.41
N THR A 43 -10.52 -1.63 -0.91
CA THR A 43 -10.60 -0.22 -1.34
C THR A 43 -11.43 -0.04 -2.62
N LEU A 44 -11.37 -1.01 -3.54
CA LEU A 44 -12.10 -0.98 -4.83
C LEU A 44 -13.56 -1.42 -4.69
N GLU A 45 -13.88 -2.35 -3.81
CA GLU A 45 -15.26 -2.77 -3.50
C GLU A 45 -16.07 -1.59 -2.95
N ASP A 46 -15.45 -0.77 -2.11
CA ASP A 46 -16.05 0.48 -1.61
C ASP A 46 -16.31 1.53 -2.70
N ALA A 47 -15.70 1.39 -3.88
CA ALA A 47 -15.73 2.37 -4.98
C ALA A 47 -16.52 1.91 -6.23
N ASP A 48 -17.28 0.78 -6.14
CA ASP A 48 -17.95 0.13 -7.29
C ASP A 48 -17.03 -0.22 -8.48
N GLY A 49 -15.72 -0.31 -8.27
CA GLY A 49 -14.70 -0.38 -9.33
C GLY A 49 -14.12 -1.77 -9.65
N GLY A 50 -14.57 -2.85 -8.99
CA GLY A 50 -13.85 -4.14 -9.02
C GLY A 50 -14.37 -5.21 -10.02
N GLY A 51 -15.45 -4.97 -10.75
CA GLY A 51 -16.22 -6.04 -11.39
C GLY A 51 -15.77 -6.53 -12.78
N ASP A 52 -14.84 -5.88 -13.48
CA ASP A 52 -14.55 -6.11 -14.90
C ASP A 52 -13.15 -6.69 -15.21
N GLY A 53 -12.49 -7.30 -14.21
CA GLY A 53 -11.11 -7.79 -14.35
C GLY A 53 -10.07 -6.68 -14.33
N GLY A 54 -10.45 -5.47 -13.89
CA GLY A 54 -9.56 -4.34 -13.67
C GLY A 54 -9.27 -3.49 -14.90
N GLU A 55 -10.14 -3.49 -15.91
CA GLU A 55 -9.96 -2.71 -17.16
C GLU A 55 -9.72 -1.22 -16.88
N ASN A 56 -10.37 -0.69 -15.84
CA ASN A 56 -10.24 0.71 -15.44
C ASN A 56 -9.17 0.96 -14.36
N LEU A 57 -8.31 -0.04 -14.06
CA LEU A 57 -7.34 0.07 -13.00
C LEU A 57 -5.92 0.36 -13.53
N ILE A 58 -5.27 1.31 -12.90
CA ILE A 58 -3.85 1.59 -13.03
C ILE A 58 -3.23 1.47 -11.64
N PHE A 59 -2.27 0.57 -11.49
CA PHE A 59 -1.47 0.46 -10.28
C PHE A 59 -0.11 1.10 -10.46
N VAL A 60 0.34 1.87 -9.49
CA VAL A 60 1.68 2.43 -9.43
C VAL A 60 2.35 1.90 -8.16
N GLU A 61 3.25 0.94 -8.30
CA GLU A 61 4.01 0.40 -7.18
C GLU A 61 5.27 1.24 -6.96
N LEU A 62 5.37 1.88 -5.80
CA LEU A 62 6.54 2.68 -5.39
C LEU A 62 7.55 1.81 -4.66
N CYS A 63 8.84 2.00 -4.98
CA CYS A 63 9.95 1.22 -4.44
C CYS A 63 9.71 -0.28 -4.63
N SER A 64 9.34 -0.63 -5.86
CA SER A 64 8.81 -1.95 -6.22
C SER A 64 9.82 -3.08 -6.01
N GLY A 65 11.11 -2.76 -5.95
CA GLY A 65 12.12 -3.79 -6.06
C GLY A 65 11.86 -4.64 -7.32
N ARG A 66 11.94 -5.94 -7.20
CA ARG A 66 11.65 -6.84 -8.31
C ARG A 66 10.15 -6.98 -8.64
N GLY A 67 9.26 -6.28 -7.93
CA GLY A 67 7.84 -6.15 -8.27
C GLY A 67 6.98 -7.37 -7.96
N PHE A 68 7.20 -8.05 -6.84
CA PHE A 68 6.35 -9.19 -6.50
C PHE A 68 4.89 -8.78 -6.30
N VAL A 69 4.64 -7.61 -5.72
CA VAL A 69 3.27 -7.05 -5.58
C VAL A 69 2.69 -6.73 -6.96
N SER A 70 3.48 -6.11 -7.85
CA SER A 70 3.07 -5.80 -9.22
C SER A 70 2.61 -7.02 -9.99
N ILE A 71 3.37 -8.12 -9.96
CA ILE A 71 3.01 -9.35 -10.69
C ILE A 71 1.78 -10.03 -10.09
N VAL A 72 1.57 -9.96 -8.77
CA VAL A 72 0.36 -10.46 -8.12
C VAL A 72 -0.85 -9.61 -8.54
N LEU A 73 -0.74 -8.28 -8.52
CA LEU A 73 -1.82 -7.39 -8.96
C LEU A 73 -2.15 -7.60 -10.44
N ALA A 74 -1.13 -7.71 -11.32
CA ALA A 74 -1.34 -7.95 -12.75
C ALA A 74 -1.98 -9.30 -13.06
N SER A 75 -1.74 -10.33 -12.24
CA SER A 75 -2.37 -11.65 -12.37
C SER A 75 -3.82 -11.63 -11.89
N GLU A 76 -4.09 -10.94 -10.79
CA GLU A 76 -5.43 -10.88 -10.19
C GLU A 76 -6.38 -9.90 -10.90
N PHE A 77 -5.81 -8.90 -11.58
CA PHE A 77 -6.52 -7.93 -12.40
C PHE A 77 -6.00 -7.98 -13.85
N PRO A 78 -6.41 -8.98 -14.64
CA PRO A 78 -5.77 -9.30 -15.93
C PRO A 78 -5.92 -8.22 -17.01
N LYS A 79 -6.79 -7.23 -16.81
CA LYS A 79 -6.96 -6.09 -17.72
C LYS A 79 -6.34 -4.79 -17.18
N SER A 80 -5.76 -4.81 -15.98
CA SER A 80 -5.12 -3.65 -15.40
C SER A 80 -3.76 -3.35 -16.04
N ARG A 81 -3.27 -2.12 -15.81
CA ARG A 81 -1.88 -1.73 -16.09
C ARG A 81 -1.15 -1.49 -14.77
N VAL A 82 0.09 -1.94 -14.72
CA VAL A 82 0.92 -1.82 -13.51
C VAL A 82 2.25 -1.15 -13.87
N PHE A 83 2.56 -0.08 -13.17
CA PHE A 83 3.80 0.69 -13.34
C PHE A 83 4.65 0.52 -12.09
N MET A 84 5.78 -0.17 -12.25
CA MET A 84 6.77 -0.37 -11.21
C MET A 84 7.74 0.81 -11.21
N ILE A 85 7.94 1.43 -10.05
CA ILE A 85 8.90 2.52 -9.85
C ILE A 85 9.93 2.10 -8.81
N ASP A 86 11.20 2.12 -9.19
CA ASP A 86 12.33 1.92 -8.28
C ASP A 86 13.55 2.66 -8.83
N ASN A 87 14.48 3.08 -7.96
CA ASN A 87 15.66 3.81 -8.38
C ASN A 87 16.86 2.92 -8.77
N ASP A 88 16.76 1.59 -8.61
CA ASP A 88 17.81 0.68 -9.00
C ASP A 88 17.79 0.39 -10.52
N THR A 89 18.62 1.14 -11.25
CA THR A 89 18.77 1.01 -12.72
C THR A 89 19.38 -0.33 -13.17
N LYS A 90 19.96 -1.12 -12.25
CA LYS A 90 20.62 -2.40 -12.54
C LYS A 90 19.73 -3.60 -12.21
N MET A 91 18.53 -3.35 -11.75
CA MET A 91 17.61 -4.41 -11.35
C MET A 91 17.20 -5.27 -12.54
N ASN A 92 17.35 -6.59 -12.40
CA ASN A 92 16.79 -7.50 -13.39
C ASN A 92 15.29 -7.67 -13.16
N VAL A 93 14.51 -7.20 -14.12
CA VAL A 93 13.06 -7.27 -14.16
C VAL A 93 12.53 -7.97 -15.42
N ASP A 94 13.31 -8.84 -16.06
CA ASP A 94 12.92 -9.53 -17.31
C ASP A 94 11.61 -10.29 -17.18
N HIS A 95 11.27 -10.79 -16.01
CA HIS A 95 10.04 -11.51 -15.71
C HIS A 95 8.77 -10.67 -15.97
N VAL A 96 8.84 -9.33 -16.01
CA VAL A 96 7.66 -8.51 -16.32
C VAL A 96 7.20 -8.69 -17.77
N LYS A 97 8.09 -9.16 -18.66
CA LYS A 97 7.75 -9.49 -20.05
C LYS A 97 6.69 -10.59 -20.17
N ALA A 98 6.51 -11.42 -19.14
CA ALA A 98 5.45 -12.41 -19.06
C ALA A 98 4.02 -11.80 -18.93
N PHE A 99 3.91 -10.47 -18.85
CA PHE A 99 2.64 -9.75 -18.70
C PHE A 99 2.29 -8.83 -19.89
N ASP A 100 2.85 -9.06 -21.07
CA ASP A 100 2.47 -8.40 -22.35
C ASP A 100 2.38 -6.88 -22.26
N GLU A 101 3.44 -6.21 -21.82
CA GLU A 101 3.53 -4.74 -21.65
C GLU A 101 2.54 -4.13 -20.62
N ARG A 102 1.68 -4.93 -20.01
CA ARG A 102 0.79 -4.45 -18.93
C ARG A 102 1.55 -4.12 -17.66
N VAL A 103 2.70 -4.76 -17.44
CA VAL A 103 3.61 -4.45 -16.33
C VAL A 103 4.87 -3.81 -16.92
N THR A 104 5.19 -2.60 -16.49
CA THR A 104 6.37 -1.86 -16.95
C THR A 104 7.20 -1.36 -15.78
N PHE A 105 8.52 -1.37 -15.95
CA PHE A 105 9.47 -0.86 -14.96
C PHE A 105 10.02 0.50 -15.38
N HIS A 106 10.06 1.42 -14.42
CA HIS A 106 10.56 2.78 -14.59
C HIS A 106 11.62 3.05 -13.52
N ALA A 107 12.86 3.27 -13.98
CA ALA A 107 13.99 3.60 -13.12
C ALA A 107 13.90 5.07 -12.69
N LEU A 108 13.13 5.35 -11.63
CA LEU A 108 12.86 6.68 -11.11
C LEU A 108 13.04 6.71 -9.59
N ASP A 109 13.62 7.79 -9.08
CA ASP A 109 13.64 8.02 -7.64
C ASP A 109 12.30 8.62 -7.20
N VAL A 110 11.68 8.03 -6.19
CA VAL A 110 10.38 8.46 -5.66
C VAL A 110 10.40 9.91 -5.15
N HIS A 111 11.59 10.43 -4.78
CA HIS A 111 11.76 11.80 -4.32
C HIS A 111 11.86 12.81 -5.44
N ASP A 112 12.16 12.38 -6.65
CA ASP A 112 12.32 13.29 -7.79
C ASP A 112 10.99 13.87 -8.29
N ALA A 113 11.04 15.09 -8.79
CA ALA A 113 9.91 15.74 -9.44
C ALA A 113 9.45 14.96 -10.69
N ALA A 114 10.37 14.25 -11.35
CA ALA A 114 10.09 13.41 -12.51
C ALA A 114 9.10 12.29 -12.16
N THR A 115 9.20 11.70 -10.98
CA THR A 115 8.25 10.66 -10.50
C THR A 115 6.85 11.24 -10.31
N GLU A 116 6.74 12.42 -9.70
CA GLU A 116 5.44 13.09 -9.54
C GLU A 116 4.84 13.45 -10.90
N ALA A 117 5.63 13.99 -11.82
CA ALA A 117 5.21 14.34 -13.17
C ALA A 117 4.74 13.08 -13.95
N PHE A 118 5.47 11.97 -13.84
CA PHE A 118 5.13 10.69 -14.47
C PHE A 118 3.78 10.16 -13.96
N ILE A 119 3.57 10.12 -12.63
CA ILE A 119 2.30 9.63 -12.05
C ILE A 119 1.14 10.56 -12.44
N ARG A 120 1.36 11.86 -12.44
CA ARG A 120 0.37 12.86 -12.85
C ARG A 120 -0.02 12.70 -14.33
N ASP A 121 0.95 12.48 -15.22
CA ASP A 121 0.71 12.22 -16.64
C ASP A 121 -0.12 10.94 -16.84
N LEU A 122 0.24 9.84 -16.15
CA LEU A 122 -0.53 8.60 -16.19
C LEU A 122 -1.99 8.80 -15.75
N ALA A 123 -2.20 9.54 -14.66
CA ALA A 123 -3.51 9.73 -14.07
C ALA A 123 -4.38 10.73 -14.86
N SER A 124 -3.76 11.66 -15.59
CA SER A 124 -4.47 12.68 -16.38
C SER A 124 -4.87 12.23 -17.78
N LYS A 125 -4.16 11.25 -18.36
CA LYS A 125 -4.40 10.76 -19.73
C LYS A 125 -5.80 10.18 -19.94
N ASP A 126 -6.33 9.52 -18.94
CA ASP A 126 -7.66 8.94 -18.99
C ASP A 126 -8.33 9.02 -17.62
N ARG A 127 -9.20 9.99 -17.47
CA ARG A 127 -9.92 10.27 -16.21
C ARG A 127 -10.95 9.20 -15.85
N THR A 128 -11.22 8.27 -16.74
CA THR A 128 -12.09 7.11 -16.45
C THR A 128 -11.34 6.03 -15.67
N LYS A 129 -10.01 6.13 -15.60
CA LYS A 129 -9.17 5.15 -14.91
C LYS A 129 -9.06 5.48 -13.41
N THR A 130 -9.13 4.46 -12.61
CA THR A 130 -8.84 4.51 -11.18
C THR A 130 -7.36 4.26 -10.94
N VAL A 131 -6.64 5.28 -10.49
CA VAL A 131 -5.20 5.17 -10.21
C VAL A 131 -4.99 4.87 -8.74
N VAL A 132 -4.29 3.77 -8.44
CA VAL A 132 -3.98 3.32 -7.09
C VAL A 132 -2.47 3.31 -6.89
N ILE A 133 -1.98 4.08 -5.92
CA ILE A 133 -0.59 3.98 -5.46
C ILE A 133 -0.48 2.84 -4.46
N VAL A 134 0.49 1.94 -4.70
CA VAL A 134 0.80 0.82 -3.81
C VAL A 134 2.27 0.90 -3.41
N GLY A 135 2.60 0.57 -2.16
CA GLY A 135 4.00 0.52 -1.75
C GLY A 135 4.15 -0.33 -0.49
N ILE A 136 4.89 -1.43 -0.62
CA ILE A 136 5.16 -2.34 0.50
C ILE A 136 6.61 -2.17 0.93
N HIS A 137 6.84 -2.14 2.24
CA HIS A 137 8.16 -1.87 2.82
C HIS A 137 8.74 -0.49 2.52
N LEU A 138 7.90 0.54 2.50
CA LEU A 138 8.37 1.91 2.36
C LEU A 138 9.13 2.35 3.62
N CYS A 139 10.46 2.27 3.54
CA CYS A 139 11.35 2.55 4.66
C CYS A 139 11.47 4.06 4.97
N GLY A 140 11.41 4.40 6.26
CA GLY A 140 11.66 5.75 6.72
C GLY A 140 10.76 6.79 6.07
N ILE A 141 11.37 7.78 5.44
CA ILE A 141 10.65 8.90 4.80
C ILE A 141 9.91 8.53 3.50
N LEU A 142 10.16 7.36 2.92
CA LEU A 142 9.47 6.91 1.71
C LEU A 142 7.95 6.80 1.90
N SER A 143 7.50 6.37 3.08
CA SER A 143 6.07 6.36 3.41
C SER A 143 5.46 7.76 3.42
N HIS A 144 6.20 8.76 3.89
CA HIS A 144 5.78 10.17 3.80
C HIS A 144 5.63 10.62 2.35
N ARG A 145 6.61 10.28 1.52
CA ARG A 145 6.60 10.68 0.11
C ARG A 145 5.45 10.01 -0.65
N ALA A 146 5.13 8.76 -0.35
CA ALA A 146 3.98 8.09 -0.95
C ALA A 146 2.66 8.79 -0.60
N ILE A 147 2.48 9.18 0.66
CA ILE A 147 1.31 9.96 1.09
C ILE A 147 1.28 11.33 0.41
N GLU A 148 2.43 12.02 0.32
CA GLU A 148 2.54 13.31 -0.35
C GLU A 148 2.15 13.23 -1.84
N LEU A 149 2.63 12.22 -2.56
CA LEU A 149 2.25 11.99 -3.96
C LEU A 149 0.74 11.75 -4.10
N TYR A 150 0.18 10.92 -3.23
CA TYR A 150 -1.26 10.69 -3.19
C TYR A 150 -2.06 11.98 -2.92
N GLU A 151 -1.60 12.84 -2.01
CA GLU A 151 -2.28 14.10 -1.70
C GLU A 151 -2.17 15.10 -2.85
N ARG A 152 -0.96 15.27 -3.41
CA ARG A 152 -0.66 16.31 -4.42
C ARG A 152 -1.20 16.01 -5.80
N ILE A 153 -1.41 14.74 -6.12
CA ILE A 153 -1.96 14.32 -7.42
C ILE A 153 -3.44 14.02 -7.23
N SER A 154 -4.28 15.00 -7.59
CA SER A 154 -5.74 14.93 -7.38
C SER A 154 -6.38 13.72 -8.05
N GLU A 155 -5.86 13.31 -9.19
CA GLU A 155 -6.33 12.21 -10.02
C GLU A 155 -6.00 10.80 -9.45
N VAL A 156 -5.07 10.71 -8.51
CA VAL A 156 -4.83 9.44 -7.80
C VAL A 156 -6.00 9.17 -6.86
N SER A 157 -6.67 8.06 -7.06
CA SER A 157 -7.92 7.72 -6.37
C SER A 157 -7.70 7.06 -5.01
N ALA A 158 -6.65 6.22 -4.90
CA ALA A 158 -6.41 5.45 -3.68
C ALA A 158 -4.93 5.24 -3.39
N LEU A 159 -4.65 4.89 -2.14
CA LEU A 159 -3.32 4.62 -1.59
C LEU A 159 -3.37 3.37 -0.71
N VAL A 160 -2.45 2.45 -0.93
CA VAL A 160 -2.21 1.28 -0.06
C VAL A 160 -0.71 1.18 0.22
N VAL A 161 -0.29 1.49 1.43
CA VAL A 161 1.13 1.47 1.79
C VAL A 161 1.39 0.74 3.09
N SER A 162 2.52 0.00 3.15
CA SER A 162 3.02 -0.63 4.37
C SER A 162 4.36 0.00 4.74
N PRO A 163 4.40 0.84 5.79
CA PRO A 163 5.65 1.32 6.36
C PRO A 163 6.44 0.15 6.96
N CYS A 164 7.76 0.11 6.80
CA CYS A 164 8.53 -0.95 7.44
C CYS A 164 9.44 -0.46 8.56
N CYS A 165 10.07 0.67 8.41
CA CYS A 165 11.07 1.17 9.33
C CYS A 165 10.74 2.58 9.78
N LEU A 166 11.05 2.87 11.03
CA LEU A 166 11.11 4.25 11.49
C LEU A 166 12.18 5.00 10.68
N PRO A 167 11.98 6.29 10.41
CA PRO A 167 13.04 7.13 9.89
C PRO A 167 14.30 6.95 10.74
N GLN A 168 15.42 6.60 10.12
CA GLN A 168 16.66 6.39 10.86
C GLN A 168 17.22 7.73 11.34
N ARG A 169 17.84 7.72 12.51
CA ARG A 169 18.55 8.86 13.11
C ARG A 169 19.70 9.34 12.20
N ARG A 170 19.39 10.04 11.11
CA ARG A 170 20.34 11.01 10.60
C ARG A 170 20.25 12.25 11.51
N ARG A 171 21.33 12.98 11.72
CA ARG A 171 21.52 14.05 12.75
C ARG A 171 20.38 15.05 12.95
N HIS A 172 19.29 14.98 12.18
CA HIS A 172 18.13 15.89 12.20
C HIS A 172 16.77 15.17 12.13
N ASP A 173 16.72 13.84 12.33
CA ASP A 173 15.44 13.13 12.26
C ASP A 173 14.69 13.18 13.59
N VAL A 174 13.89 14.21 13.73
CA VAL A 174 13.05 14.46 14.91
C VAL A 174 11.98 13.37 15.09
N PHE A 175 11.50 12.77 13.98
CA PHE A 175 10.36 11.86 14.01
C PHE A 175 10.66 10.53 14.69
N GLY A 176 11.79 9.89 14.41
CA GLY A 176 12.15 8.61 15.05
C GLY A 176 12.35 8.76 16.56
N VAL A 177 12.94 9.88 17.00
CA VAL A 177 13.10 10.22 18.41
C VAL A 177 11.74 10.45 19.06
N TRP A 178 10.88 11.21 18.41
CA TRP A 178 9.53 11.53 18.87
C TRP A 178 8.66 10.26 19.03
N CYS A 179 8.63 9.37 18.03
CA CYS A 179 7.91 8.10 18.10
C CYS A 179 8.39 7.23 19.27
N THR A 180 9.71 7.18 19.50
CA THR A 180 10.30 6.42 20.61
C THR A 180 9.92 7.03 21.96
N THR A 181 9.91 8.35 22.08
CA THR A 181 9.55 9.07 23.30
C THR A 181 8.08 8.85 23.65
N ILE A 182 7.18 8.99 22.68
CA ILE A 182 5.74 8.74 22.88
C ILE A 182 5.49 7.28 23.26
N ALA A 183 6.10 6.33 22.55
CA ALA A 183 5.91 4.92 22.85
C ALA A 183 6.35 4.53 24.27
N ARG A 184 7.35 5.22 24.83
CA ARG A 184 7.75 5.03 26.25
C ARG A 184 6.72 5.57 27.23
N SER A 185 5.97 6.59 26.85
CA SER A 185 4.96 7.25 27.69
C SER A 185 3.59 6.58 27.63
N VAL A 186 3.33 5.77 26.60
CA VAL A 186 2.05 5.11 26.38
C VAL A 186 2.19 3.60 26.52
N LYS A 187 1.50 3.01 27.50
CA LYS A 187 1.51 1.56 27.71
C LYS A 187 0.95 0.83 26.46
N HIS A 188 1.54 -0.33 26.18
CA HIS A 188 1.10 -1.25 25.11
C HIS A 188 1.21 -0.71 23.67
N THR A 189 2.07 0.28 23.43
CA THR A 189 2.37 0.73 22.08
C THR A 189 3.87 0.59 21.76
N THR A 190 4.19 0.54 20.49
CA THR A 190 5.58 0.48 19.99
C THR A 190 5.89 1.76 19.22
N PRO A 191 7.19 2.13 19.07
CA PRO A 191 7.57 3.24 18.20
C PRO A 191 7.03 3.08 16.77
N TYR A 192 6.94 1.85 16.26
CA TYR A 192 6.37 1.54 14.96
C TYR A 192 4.86 1.88 14.90
N ASN A 193 4.09 1.50 15.91
CA ASN A 193 2.66 1.81 15.96
C ASN A 193 2.41 3.33 16.02
N VAL A 194 3.23 4.06 16.79
CA VAL A 194 3.18 5.54 16.84
C VAL A 194 3.47 6.11 15.46
N TRP A 195 4.47 5.57 14.76
CA TRP A 195 4.83 5.98 13.41
C TRP A 195 3.69 5.78 12.41
N CYS A 196 3.12 4.56 12.36
CA CYS A 196 1.98 4.26 11.49
C CYS A 196 0.78 5.17 11.77
N THR A 197 0.48 5.40 13.05
CA THR A 197 -0.59 6.32 13.47
C THR A 197 -0.32 7.74 12.99
N GLN A 198 0.91 8.22 13.11
CA GLN A 198 1.28 9.54 12.61
C GLN A 198 1.13 9.67 11.10
N LEU A 199 1.59 8.65 10.35
CA LEU A 199 1.42 8.63 8.90
C LEU A 199 -0.06 8.65 8.51
N LEU A 200 -0.91 7.88 9.22
CA LEU A 200 -2.35 7.89 8.99
C LEU A 200 -2.95 9.29 9.21
N PHE A 201 -2.52 10.01 10.24
CA PHE A 201 -3.02 11.36 10.52
C PHE A 201 -2.54 12.42 9.53
N ARG A 202 -1.51 12.15 8.75
CA ARG A 202 -1.13 13.02 7.63
C ARG A 202 -2.12 12.97 6.47
N ILE A 203 -2.77 11.82 6.26
CA ILE A 203 -3.81 11.70 5.23
C ILE A 203 -4.99 12.62 5.60
N PRO A 204 -5.46 13.46 4.68
CA PRO A 204 -6.56 14.39 4.95
C PRO A 204 -7.81 13.72 5.53
N ARG A 205 -8.45 14.36 6.49
CA ARG A 205 -9.70 13.85 7.10
C ARG A 205 -10.88 13.79 6.14
N THR A 206 -10.80 14.52 5.04
CA THR A 206 -11.78 14.50 3.95
C THR A 206 -11.72 13.24 3.10
N HIS A 207 -10.64 12.44 3.24
CA HIS A 207 -10.48 11.17 2.58
C HIS A 207 -10.88 10.02 3.52
N ARG A 208 -11.44 8.95 2.97
CA ARG A 208 -11.53 7.68 3.69
C ARG A 208 -10.10 7.24 4.01
N ARG A 209 -9.85 6.84 5.25
CA ARG A 209 -8.53 6.36 5.68
C ARG A 209 -8.69 5.30 6.75
N ASN A 210 -7.90 4.26 6.65
CA ASN A 210 -7.90 3.15 7.59
C ASN A 210 -6.48 2.63 7.85
N MET A 211 -6.30 1.95 8.96
CA MET A 211 -5.09 1.25 9.32
C MET A 211 -5.44 -0.21 9.61
N LEU A 212 -4.94 -1.11 8.77
CA LEU A 212 -5.16 -2.54 8.88
C LEU A 212 -3.89 -3.22 9.39
N VAL A 213 -4.00 -4.05 10.42
CA VAL A 213 -2.94 -4.98 10.83
C VAL A 213 -3.26 -6.35 10.23
N ASP A 214 -2.41 -6.80 9.32
CA ASP A 214 -2.58 -8.09 8.65
C ASP A 214 -1.71 -9.16 9.32
N HIS A 215 -2.33 -10.05 10.06
CA HIS A 215 -1.64 -11.11 10.83
C HIS A 215 -1.12 -12.26 9.96
N ASP A 216 -1.52 -12.32 8.69
CA ASP A 216 -1.01 -13.32 7.74
C ASP A 216 0.33 -12.91 7.12
N MET A 217 0.72 -11.63 7.24
CA MET A 217 2.03 -11.16 6.81
C MET A 217 3.14 -11.74 7.68
N LEU A 218 4.08 -12.45 7.05
CA LEU A 218 5.25 -13.04 7.71
C LEU A 218 6.35 -12.00 7.99
N CYS A 219 5.98 -10.85 8.48
CA CYS A 219 6.90 -9.78 8.91
C CYS A 219 6.36 -9.08 10.16
N ALA A 220 7.28 -8.52 10.96
CA ALA A 220 6.91 -7.79 12.16
C ALA A 220 6.23 -6.45 11.85
N GLN A 221 6.46 -5.91 10.65
CA GLN A 221 5.88 -4.68 10.13
C GLN A 221 4.69 -5.01 9.22
N ASN A 222 3.60 -5.43 9.83
CA ASN A 222 2.42 -5.96 9.16
C ASN A 222 1.23 -5.00 9.13
N THR A 223 1.50 -3.70 9.19
CA THR A 223 0.48 -2.66 9.14
C THR A 223 0.38 -2.08 7.74
N LEU A 224 -0.84 -1.99 7.22
CA LEU A 224 -1.17 -1.30 5.98
C LEU A 224 -1.95 -0.02 6.29
N LEU A 225 -1.56 1.08 5.68
CA LEU A 225 -2.30 2.33 5.65
C LEU A 225 -3.04 2.40 4.32
N ILE A 226 -4.34 2.59 4.39
CA ILE A 226 -5.24 2.57 3.25
C ILE A 226 -5.95 3.92 3.20
N ALA A 227 -6.02 4.52 2.01
CA ALA A 227 -6.80 5.74 1.81
C ALA A 227 -7.48 5.76 0.45
N SER A 228 -8.61 6.45 0.34
CA SER A 228 -9.30 6.72 -0.92
C SER A 228 -9.95 8.10 -0.91
N LYS A 229 -10.00 8.73 -2.10
CA LYS A 229 -10.60 10.05 -2.34
C LYS A 229 -12.10 10.00 -2.67
N GLY A 230 -12.75 8.84 -2.58
CA GLY A 230 -14.19 8.71 -2.77
C GLY A 230 -14.97 9.62 -1.84
N ALA A 231 -16.11 10.12 -2.30
CA ALA A 231 -17.00 10.98 -1.50
C ALA A 231 -17.28 10.31 -0.17
N LEU A 232 -16.96 11.00 0.92
CA LEU A 232 -17.49 10.66 2.23
C LEU A 232 -18.99 10.84 2.17
N ASP A 233 -19.74 9.77 2.09
CA ASP A 233 -21.16 9.81 2.43
C ASP A 233 -21.23 10.36 3.86
N ARG A 234 -21.94 11.47 4.06
CA ARG A 234 -22.09 12.12 5.37
C ARG A 234 -22.62 11.16 6.45
N ALA A 235 -23.25 10.06 6.05
CA ALA A 235 -23.69 8.97 6.94
C ALA A 235 -22.51 8.16 7.53
N SER A 236 -21.32 8.13 6.93
CA SER A 236 -20.16 7.41 7.44
C SER A 236 -19.29 8.21 8.41
N LEU A 237 -19.64 9.46 8.69
CA LEU A 237 -19.00 10.31 9.72
C LEU A 237 -19.46 9.97 11.14
N ASP A 238 -20.33 8.97 11.31
CA ASP A 238 -20.65 8.45 12.62
C ASP A 238 -19.40 7.78 13.22
N CYS A 239 -18.76 8.48 14.15
CA CYS A 239 -17.53 8.06 14.85
C CYS A 239 -17.68 6.73 15.59
N SER A 240 -18.89 6.13 15.60
CA SER A 240 -19.19 4.85 16.24
C SER A 240 -18.60 3.64 15.52
N ASN A 241 -18.18 3.74 14.25
CA ASN A 241 -17.67 2.63 13.44
C ASN A 241 -16.18 2.70 13.07
N GLN A 242 -15.41 3.62 13.63
CA GLN A 242 -13.95 3.57 13.49
C GLN A 242 -13.40 2.53 14.46
N THR A 243 -13.17 1.33 13.97
CA THR A 243 -12.52 0.26 14.72
C THR A 243 -11.03 0.62 14.87
N PHE A 244 -10.67 1.30 15.95
CA PHE A 244 -9.28 1.38 16.38
C PHE A 244 -8.89 -0.01 16.92
N VAL A 245 -8.22 -0.81 16.12
CA VAL A 245 -7.64 -2.05 16.60
C VAL A 245 -6.41 -1.69 17.42
N VAL A 246 -6.58 -1.62 18.73
CA VAL A 246 -5.46 -1.61 19.67
C VAL A 246 -4.91 -3.03 19.74
N PRO A 247 -3.64 -3.29 19.40
CA PRO A 247 -3.06 -4.62 19.50
C PRO A 247 -3.22 -5.17 20.93
N GLY A 248 -3.90 -6.33 21.07
CA GLY A 248 -3.99 -7.05 22.33
C GLY A 248 -5.33 -7.02 23.06
N ARG A 249 -6.41 -6.48 22.49
CA ARG A 249 -7.77 -6.61 23.06
C ARG A 249 -8.79 -6.96 21.98
N THR A 250 -9.57 -8.00 22.25
CA THR A 250 -10.82 -8.30 21.56
C THR A 250 -11.74 -7.08 21.55
N CYS A 251 -12.39 -6.84 20.43
CA CYS A 251 -13.31 -5.74 20.14
C CYS A 251 -14.19 -5.36 21.35
N ALA A 252 -13.94 -4.21 21.95
CA ALA A 252 -14.84 -3.61 22.92
C ALA A 252 -15.54 -2.44 22.23
N THR A 253 -16.83 -2.63 21.94
CA THR A 253 -17.72 -1.56 21.46
C THR A 253 -17.94 -0.55 22.59
N TRP A 254 -17.41 0.64 22.43
CA TRP A 254 -17.76 1.77 23.30
C TRP A 254 -19.11 2.35 22.85
N ARG A 255 -20.18 2.01 23.59
CA ARG A 255 -21.42 2.77 23.48
C ARG A 255 -21.30 4.01 24.37
N THR A 256 -21.23 5.17 23.80
CA THR A 256 -21.46 6.42 24.52
C THR A 256 -22.94 6.55 24.78
N SER A 257 -23.37 6.30 26.01
CA SER A 257 -24.74 6.67 26.45
C SER A 257 -24.81 8.18 26.60
N ALA A 258 -25.38 8.85 25.62
CA ALA A 258 -25.84 10.22 25.82
C ALA A 258 -26.99 10.19 26.81
N LYS A 259 -26.78 10.69 28.03
CA LYS A 259 -27.85 11.03 28.94
C LYS A 259 -28.47 12.33 28.49
N SER A 260 -29.71 12.24 28.01
CA SER A 260 -30.61 13.38 27.87
C SER A 260 -30.98 13.88 29.26
N SER A 261 -30.74 15.11 29.52
CA SER A 261 -31.44 15.96 30.53
C SER A 261 -31.97 17.21 29.86
#